data_79d2c5050b34f72d9eca7fdbe99ca5b2
#
_entry.id   79d2c5050b34f72d9eca7fdbe99ca5b2
#
_cell.length_a   1.000
_cell.length_b   1.000
_cell.length_c   1.000
_cell.angle_alpha   90.00
_cell.angle_beta   90.00
_cell.angle_gamma   90.00
#
_symmetry.space_group_name_H-M   'P 1'
#
loop_
_entity.id
_entity.type
_entity.pdbx_description
1 polymer ?
#
loop_
_entity_poly.entity_id
_entity_poly.type
_entity_poly.pdbx_seq_one_letter_code
_entity_poly.pdbx_strand_id
1 'polypeptide(L)'
;MGRADIPEDQRTDFSLYVDEFQNFATDSFESILSEARKYRLNLIMGNQFMTQLTDKIREAIIGNVGTVISGRIGITDAEILVKKFTPTFDAEDLTKMPNYQSVTSVMINNVPSAPFSMSFVPPMGEPNAQLSDALKRLSATKYGKPRASVEKDIFDRLGKAEAEKKARLDEMRQNQQRRVASPQSP
;
A
#
# COMPACT_ATOMS: atom_id res chain seq x y z
N MET A 1 -7.48 15.69 12.32
CA MET A 1 -8.77 15.12 11.87
C MET A 1 -8.52 14.07 10.81
N GLY A 2 -9.03 12.85 11.00
CA GLY A 2 -8.98 11.80 9.97
C GLY A 2 -10.02 12.05 8.88
N ARG A 3 -9.86 11.42 7.69
CA ARG A 3 -10.86 11.56 6.61
C ARG A 3 -12.26 11.06 7.02
N ALA A 4 -12.33 10.17 8.00
CA ALA A 4 -13.58 9.67 8.56
C ALA A 4 -14.43 10.78 9.24
N ASP A 5 -13.75 11.79 9.78
CA ASP A 5 -14.40 12.90 10.50
C ASP A 5 -14.92 14.01 9.56
N ILE A 6 -14.62 13.91 8.25
CA ILE A 6 -15.06 14.89 7.24
C ILE A 6 -16.33 14.37 6.57
N PRO A 7 -17.40 15.18 6.44
CA PRO A 7 -18.60 14.82 5.67
C PRO A 7 -18.24 14.37 4.24
N GLU A 8 -18.98 13.41 3.69
CA GLU A 8 -18.62 12.77 2.41
C GLU A 8 -18.57 13.76 1.23
N ASP A 9 -19.48 14.74 1.21
CA ASP A 9 -19.56 15.80 0.21
C ASP A 9 -18.38 16.79 0.26
N GLN A 10 -17.73 16.92 1.42
CA GLN A 10 -16.58 17.80 1.65
C GLN A 10 -15.23 17.10 1.52
N ARG A 11 -15.21 15.78 1.29
CA ARG A 11 -13.97 15.04 1.10
C ARG A 11 -13.36 15.38 -0.27
N THR A 12 -12.10 15.76 -0.28
CA THR A 12 -11.33 15.92 -1.52
C THR A 12 -10.82 14.55 -2.01
N ASP A 13 -10.69 14.38 -3.31
CA ASP A 13 -10.10 13.16 -3.86
C ASP A 13 -8.63 13.04 -3.45
N PHE A 14 -8.21 11.84 -3.11
CA PHE A 14 -6.83 11.52 -2.76
C PHE A 14 -6.39 10.26 -3.50
N SER A 15 -5.28 10.33 -4.21
CA SER A 15 -4.73 9.18 -4.92
C SER A 15 -3.50 8.66 -4.17
N LEU A 16 -3.53 7.40 -3.79
CA LEU A 16 -2.44 6.68 -3.15
C LEU A 16 -1.85 5.68 -4.16
N TYR A 17 -0.59 5.88 -4.49
CA TYR A 17 0.19 5.00 -5.35
C TYR A 17 1.06 4.10 -4.48
N VAL A 18 0.91 2.81 -4.63
CA VAL A 18 1.70 1.81 -3.89
C VAL A 18 2.36 0.88 -4.89
N ASP A 19 3.66 1.05 -5.07
CA ASP A 19 4.48 0.12 -5.84
C ASP A 19 4.92 -1.04 -4.95
N GLU A 20 5.12 -2.23 -5.54
CA GLU A 20 5.45 -3.45 -4.81
C GLU A 20 4.48 -3.70 -3.64
N PHE A 21 3.19 -3.57 -3.94
CA PHE A 21 2.09 -3.62 -2.95
C PHE A 21 2.17 -4.83 -2.01
N GLN A 22 2.65 -5.99 -2.49
CA GLN A 22 2.82 -7.19 -1.68
C GLN A 22 3.69 -6.98 -0.42
N ASN A 23 4.60 -5.99 -0.43
CA ASN A 23 5.45 -5.69 0.72
C ASN A 23 4.72 -4.89 1.81
N PHE A 24 3.58 -4.30 1.48
CA PHE A 24 2.77 -3.46 2.37
C PHE A 24 1.42 -4.07 2.71
N ALA A 25 1.07 -5.18 2.04
CA ALA A 25 -0.21 -5.85 2.19
C ALA A 25 -0.35 -6.45 3.59
N THR A 26 -1.21 -5.84 4.40
CA THR A 26 -1.60 -6.32 5.74
C THR A 26 -3.09 -6.61 5.75
N ASP A 27 -3.58 -7.35 6.73
CA ASP A 27 -5.02 -7.65 6.87
C ASP A 27 -5.89 -6.38 6.91
N SER A 28 -5.34 -5.25 7.36
CA SER A 28 -6.04 -3.96 7.35
C SER A 28 -6.33 -3.44 5.93
N PHE A 29 -5.58 -3.87 4.92
CA PHE A 29 -5.82 -3.46 3.54
C PHE A 29 -7.10 -4.04 2.94
N GLU A 30 -7.58 -5.18 3.42
CA GLU A 30 -8.87 -5.74 3.01
C GLU A 30 -10.00 -4.73 3.26
N SER A 31 -10.03 -4.14 4.47
CA SER A 31 -11.00 -3.11 4.81
C SER A 31 -10.81 -1.84 3.98
N ILE A 32 -9.56 -1.43 3.74
CA ILE A 32 -9.27 -0.25 2.91
C ILE A 32 -9.76 -0.48 1.47
N LEU A 33 -9.50 -1.64 0.87
CA LEU A 33 -9.94 -1.96 -0.49
C LEU A 33 -11.46 -1.94 -0.63
N SER A 34 -12.20 -2.41 0.36
CA SER A 34 -13.65 -2.42 0.35
C SER A 34 -14.27 -1.04 0.60
N GLU A 35 -13.62 -0.18 1.38
CA GLU A 35 -14.16 1.10 1.82
C GLU A 35 -13.52 2.34 1.17
N ALA A 36 -12.44 2.19 0.42
CA ALA A 36 -11.65 3.29 -0.16
C ALA A 36 -12.51 4.33 -0.89
N ARG A 37 -13.50 3.86 -1.66
CA ARG A 37 -14.42 4.71 -2.41
C ARG A 37 -15.23 5.65 -1.52
N LYS A 38 -15.72 5.18 -0.37
CA LYS A 38 -16.48 5.97 0.61
C LYS A 38 -15.67 7.16 1.12
N TYR A 39 -14.34 6.98 1.19
CA TYR A 39 -13.44 8.02 1.66
C TYR A 39 -12.80 8.85 0.53
N ARG A 40 -13.29 8.71 -0.71
CA ARG A 40 -12.70 9.32 -1.91
C ARG A 40 -11.20 9.03 -2.03
N LEU A 41 -10.81 7.81 -1.71
CA LEU A 41 -9.45 7.31 -1.82
C LEU A 41 -9.32 6.47 -3.10
N ASN A 42 -8.53 6.94 -4.06
CA ASN A 42 -8.14 6.19 -5.23
C ASN A 42 -6.87 5.40 -4.93
N LEU A 43 -6.94 4.08 -5.02
CA LEU A 43 -5.78 3.21 -4.83
C LEU A 43 -5.25 2.79 -6.19
N ILE A 44 -3.98 3.08 -6.44
CA ILE A 44 -3.23 2.63 -7.61
C ILE A 44 -2.11 1.73 -7.09
N MET A 45 -2.23 0.44 -7.36
CA MET A 45 -1.33 -0.57 -6.80
C MET A 45 -0.56 -1.27 -7.90
N GLY A 46 0.77 -1.31 -7.78
CA GLY A 46 1.65 -2.14 -8.59
C GLY A 46 2.02 -3.41 -7.85
N ASN A 47 1.94 -4.57 -8.52
CA ASN A 47 2.27 -5.86 -7.94
C ASN A 47 2.90 -6.76 -9.01
N GLN A 48 3.97 -7.46 -8.66
CA GLN A 48 4.65 -8.37 -9.60
C GLN A 48 4.04 -9.78 -9.56
N PHE A 49 3.62 -10.25 -8.38
CA PHE A 49 3.14 -11.60 -8.17
C PHE A 49 1.88 -11.61 -7.28
N MET A 50 0.75 -12.01 -7.84
CA MET A 50 -0.49 -12.18 -7.09
C MET A 50 -0.37 -13.29 -6.03
N THR A 51 0.45 -14.29 -6.31
CA THR A 51 0.71 -15.43 -5.41
C THR A 51 1.45 -15.06 -4.12
N GLN A 52 2.08 -13.88 -4.05
CA GLN A 52 2.69 -13.36 -2.82
C GLN A 52 1.67 -12.72 -1.86
N LEU A 53 0.46 -12.47 -2.32
CA LEU A 53 -0.62 -11.93 -1.50
C LEU A 53 -1.36 -13.06 -0.78
N THR A 54 -1.84 -12.77 0.42
CA THR A 54 -2.75 -13.71 1.12
C THR A 54 -4.03 -13.90 0.32
N ASP A 55 -4.69 -15.05 0.48
CA ASP A 55 -5.94 -15.37 -0.23
C ASP A 55 -7.00 -14.28 -0.03
N LYS A 56 -7.16 -13.79 1.20
CA LYS A 56 -8.12 -12.72 1.54
C LYS A 56 -7.86 -11.43 0.77
N ILE A 57 -6.60 -10.97 0.72
CA ILE A 57 -6.24 -9.75 0.01
C ILE A 57 -6.40 -9.94 -1.49
N ARG A 58 -6.03 -11.09 -2.01
CA ARG A 58 -6.17 -11.42 -3.42
C ARG A 58 -7.64 -11.42 -3.86
N GLU A 59 -8.53 -12.04 -3.08
CA GLU A 59 -9.97 -12.02 -3.31
C GLU A 59 -10.54 -10.60 -3.22
N ALA A 60 -10.10 -9.82 -2.24
CA ALA A 60 -10.50 -8.42 -2.10
C ALA A 60 -10.08 -7.57 -3.32
N ILE A 61 -8.88 -7.77 -3.85
CA ILE A 61 -8.42 -7.11 -5.08
C ILE A 61 -9.30 -7.52 -6.26
N ILE A 62 -9.48 -8.82 -6.48
CA ILE A 62 -10.29 -9.30 -7.60
C ILE A 62 -11.74 -8.80 -7.50
N GLY A 63 -12.30 -8.71 -6.28
CA GLY A 63 -13.67 -8.24 -6.05
C GLY A 63 -13.86 -6.73 -6.20
N ASN A 64 -12.91 -5.92 -5.73
CA ASN A 64 -13.10 -4.47 -5.58
C ASN A 64 -12.36 -3.61 -6.61
N VAL A 65 -11.29 -4.13 -7.25
CA VAL A 65 -10.54 -3.36 -8.23
C VAL A 65 -11.27 -3.33 -9.57
N GLY A 66 -11.59 -2.12 -10.02
CA GLY A 66 -12.35 -1.90 -11.25
C GLY A 66 -11.50 -1.85 -12.51
N THR A 67 -10.32 -1.22 -12.44
CA THR A 67 -9.38 -1.14 -13.56
C THR A 67 -8.22 -2.07 -13.32
N VAL A 68 -7.94 -2.97 -14.25
CA VAL A 68 -6.84 -3.92 -14.19
C VAL A 68 -6.00 -3.82 -15.45
N ILE A 69 -4.69 -3.70 -15.28
CA ILE A 69 -3.70 -3.69 -16.36
C ILE A 69 -2.68 -4.78 -16.04
N SER A 70 -2.53 -5.74 -16.92
CA SER A 70 -1.57 -6.83 -16.76
C SER A 70 -0.59 -6.87 -17.93
N GLY A 71 0.69 -6.82 -17.62
CA GLY A 71 1.75 -7.19 -18.56
C GLY A 71 1.89 -8.71 -18.62
N ARG A 72 3.07 -9.19 -19.08
CA ARG A 72 3.39 -10.61 -19.06
C ARG A 72 3.56 -11.11 -17.62
N ILE A 73 2.86 -12.17 -17.27
CA ILE A 73 2.86 -12.80 -15.95
C ILE A 73 3.05 -14.32 -16.05
N GLY A 74 3.38 -14.95 -14.92
CA GLY A 74 3.47 -16.42 -14.83
C GLY A 74 2.09 -17.09 -14.91
N ILE A 75 2.10 -18.41 -15.21
CA ILE A 75 0.86 -19.17 -15.46
C ILE A 75 -0.09 -19.15 -14.23
N THR A 76 0.44 -19.29 -13.03
CA THR A 76 -0.37 -19.29 -11.78
C THR A 76 -1.10 -17.96 -11.56
N ASP A 77 -0.41 -16.83 -11.80
CA ASP A 77 -1.03 -15.51 -11.71
C ASP A 77 -2.01 -15.27 -12.88
N ALA A 78 -1.71 -15.80 -14.06
CA ALA A 78 -2.61 -15.74 -15.22
C ALA A 78 -3.93 -16.46 -14.96
N GLU A 79 -3.92 -17.63 -14.34
CA GLU A 79 -5.14 -18.36 -13.96
C GLU A 79 -6.01 -17.58 -12.97
N ILE A 80 -5.41 -16.75 -12.12
CA ILE A 80 -6.12 -15.90 -11.19
C ILE A 80 -6.73 -14.68 -11.91
N LEU A 81 -5.92 -13.99 -12.71
CA LEU A 81 -6.28 -12.70 -13.32
C LEU A 81 -7.14 -12.84 -14.58
N VAL A 82 -7.10 -13.98 -15.27
CA VAL A 82 -7.86 -14.20 -16.52
C VAL A 82 -9.35 -13.92 -16.36
N LYS A 83 -9.89 -14.11 -15.16
CA LYS A 83 -11.31 -13.82 -14.84
C LYS A 83 -11.72 -12.37 -15.11
N LYS A 84 -10.75 -11.44 -15.09
CA LYS A 84 -10.97 -10.02 -15.42
C LYS A 84 -10.91 -9.72 -16.91
N PHE A 85 -10.41 -10.66 -17.71
CA PHE A 85 -10.14 -10.46 -19.14
C PHE A 85 -10.94 -11.40 -20.07
N THR A 86 -11.61 -12.39 -19.50
CA THR A 86 -12.51 -13.27 -20.25
C THR A 86 -13.75 -12.49 -20.74
N PRO A 87 -14.32 -12.84 -21.91
CA PRO A 87 -13.90 -13.93 -22.82
C PRO A 87 -12.86 -13.49 -23.87
N THR A 88 -12.37 -12.24 -23.85
CA THR A 88 -11.53 -11.68 -24.91
C THR A 88 -10.11 -12.24 -24.91
N PHE A 89 -9.56 -12.50 -23.74
CA PHE A 89 -8.22 -13.06 -23.54
C PHE A 89 -8.27 -14.27 -22.64
N ASP A 90 -7.39 -15.21 -22.87
CA ASP A 90 -7.19 -16.39 -22.02
C ASP A 90 -5.89 -16.31 -21.19
N ALA A 91 -5.62 -17.35 -20.39
CA ALA A 91 -4.44 -17.37 -19.54
C ALA A 91 -3.12 -17.48 -20.36
N GLU A 92 -3.19 -18.12 -21.54
CA GLU A 92 -2.03 -18.26 -22.42
C GLU A 92 -1.62 -16.90 -23.00
N ASP A 93 -2.59 -16.06 -23.38
CA ASP A 93 -2.34 -14.69 -23.84
C ASP A 93 -1.57 -13.87 -22.81
N LEU A 94 -1.94 -13.99 -21.53
CA LEU A 94 -1.26 -13.28 -20.44
C LEU A 94 0.17 -13.73 -20.23
N THR A 95 0.47 -15.01 -20.45
CA THR A 95 1.82 -15.56 -20.30
C THR A 95 2.74 -15.24 -21.46
N LYS A 96 2.17 -14.99 -22.64
CA LYS A 96 2.89 -14.75 -23.90
C LYS A 96 2.96 -13.28 -24.30
N MET A 97 2.48 -12.38 -23.45
CA MET A 97 2.44 -10.95 -23.75
C MET A 97 3.84 -10.40 -24.09
N PRO A 98 4.01 -9.70 -25.22
CA PRO A 98 5.29 -9.09 -25.57
C PRO A 98 5.70 -8.00 -24.59
N ASN A 99 7.01 -7.65 -24.61
CA ASN A 99 7.49 -6.51 -23.82
C ASN A 99 6.78 -5.21 -24.25
N TYR A 100 6.51 -4.34 -23.30
CA TYR A 100 5.80 -3.07 -23.48
C TYR A 100 4.36 -3.22 -23.98
N GLN A 101 3.76 -4.39 -23.83
CA GLN A 101 2.35 -4.60 -24.08
C GLN A 101 1.64 -5.08 -22.82
N SER A 102 0.35 -4.83 -22.77
CA SER A 102 -0.51 -5.25 -21.66
C SER A 102 -1.91 -5.60 -22.15
N VAL A 103 -2.59 -6.41 -21.39
CA VAL A 103 -4.05 -6.56 -21.43
C VAL A 103 -4.65 -5.65 -20.39
N THR A 104 -5.70 -4.94 -20.75
CA THR A 104 -6.29 -3.89 -19.95
C THR A 104 -7.81 -4.00 -19.94
N SER A 105 -8.40 -3.90 -18.75
CA SER A 105 -9.83 -3.69 -18.55
C SER A 105 -10.01 -2.42 -17.70
N VAL A 106 -10.74 -1.44 -18.20
CA VAL A 106 -10.91 -0.13 -17.57
C VAL A 106 -12.32 0.02 -17.04
N MET A 107 -12.45 0.52 -15.82
CA MET A 107 -13.74 0.91 -15.26
C MET A 107 -14.14 2.30 -15.78
N ILE A 108 -15.22 2.38 -16.55
CA ILE A 108 -15.77 3.63 -17.10
C ILE A 108 -17.19 3.80 -16.57
N ASN A 109 -17.47 4.88 -15.86
CA ASN A 109 -18.78 5.14 -15.26
C ASN A 109 -19.35 3.96 -14.45
N ASN A 110 -18.50 3.29 -13.66
CA ASN A 110 -18.81 2.08 -12.89
C ASN A 110 -19.16 0.83 -13.74
N VAL A 111 -18.86 0.82 -15.01
CA VAL A 111 -19.01 -0.34 -15.90
C VAL A 111 -17.63 -0.74 -16.42
N PRO A 112 -17.21 -2.01 -16.24
CA PRO A 112 -15.98 -2.49 -16.84
C PRO A 112 -16.07 -2.45 -18.38
N SER A 113 -15.03 -1.93 -19.04
CA SER A 113 -14.92 -2.01 -20.50
C SER A 113 -14.67 -3.46 -20.94
N ALA A 114 -14.99 -3.76 -22.20
CA ALA A 114 -14.42 -4.95 -22.82
C ALA A 114 -12.89 -4.90 -22.73
N PRO A 115 -12.21 -6.00 -22.38
CA PRO A 115 -10.76 -6.03 -22.32
C PRO A 115 -10.13 -5.77 -23.69
N PHE A 116 -9.00 -5.09 -23.70
CA PHE A 116 -8.24 -4.77 -24.92
C PHE A 116 -6.73 -4.81 -24.65
N SER A 117 -5.95 -4.99 -25.72
CA SER A 117 -4.48 -4.86 -25.62
C SER A 117 -4.05 -3.41 -25.77
N MET A 118 -2.99 -3.04 -25.02
CA MET A 118 -2.41 -1.70 -25.04
C MET A 118 -0.89 -1.78 -25.09
N SER A 119 -0.26 -0.88 -25.83
CA SER A 119 1.19 -0.74 -25.86
C SER A 119 1.62 0.41 -24.96
N PHE A 120 2.65 0.17 -24.15
CA PHE A 120 3.30 1.23 -23.37
C PHE A 120 4.40 1.88 -24.20
N VAL A 121 4.53 3.18 -24.03
CA VAL A 121 5.67 3.92 -24.58
C VAL A 121 6.90 3.59 -23.74
N PRO A 122 8.02 3.15 -24.35
CA PRO A 122 9.26 2.96 -23.61
C PRO A 122 9.73 4.27 -22.96
N PRO A 123 10.58 4.22 -21.93
CA PRO A 123 11.10 5.44 -21.30
C PRO A 123 11.64 6.42 -22.34
N MET A 124 11.10 7.65 -22.33
CA MET A 124 11.52 8.70 -23.25
C MET A 124 12.68 9.49 -22.64
N GLY A 125 13.76 9.60 -23.38
CA GLY A 125 14.94 10.40 -23.03
C GLY A 125 16.11 9.59 -22.48
N GLU A 126 17.29 10.17 -22.67
CA GLU A 126 18.55 9.60 -22.18
C GLU A 126 18.71 9.87 -20.68
N PRO A 127 19.29 8.93 -19.92
CA PRO A 127 19.60 9.13 -18.53
C PRO A 127 20.56 10.31 -18.33
N ASN A 128 20.18 11.28 -17.55
CA ASN A 128 21.03 12.43 -17.21
C ASN A 128 21.52 12.33 -15.76
N ALA A 129 22.71 11.74 -15.58
CA ALA A 129 23.32 11.55 -14.27
C ALA A 129 23.59 12.87 -13.54
N GLN A 130 24.04 13.92 -14.27
CA GLN A 130 24.32 15.21 -13.66
C GLN A 130 23.04 15.87 -13.12
N LEU A 131 21.96 15.83 -13.88
CA LEU A 131 20.66 16.34 -13.44
C LEU A 131 20.13 15.54 -12.25
N SER A 132 20.26 14.21 -12.28
CA SER A 132 19.86 13.34 -11.17
C SER A 132 20.58 13.72 -9.88
N ASP A 133 21.90 13.92 -9.93
CA ASP A 133 22.69 14.29 -8.76
C ASP A 133 22.40 15.72 -8.28
N ALA A 134 22.17 16.64 -9.19
CA ALA A 134 21.75 18.00 -8.84
C ALA A 134 20.39 18.01 -8.13
N LEU A 135 19.41 17.24 -8.62
CA LEU A 135 18.10 17.10 -8.00
C LEU A 135 18.17 16.42 -6.62
N LYS A 136 19.01 15.39 -6.45
CA LYS A 136 19.24 14.75 -5.14
C LYS A 136 19.79 15.76 -4.12
N ARG A 137 20.80 16.56 -4.52
CA ARG A 137 21.40 17.59 -3.65
C ARG A 137 20.38 18.68 -3.29
N LEU A 138 19.62 19.16 -4.27
CA LEU A 138 18.58 20.15 -4.05
C LEU A 138 17.51 19.63 -3.09
N SER A 139 17.04 18.39 -3.29
CA SER A 139 16.08 17.73 -2.43
C SER A 139 16.61 17.56 -1.02
N ALA A 140 17.85 17.09 -0.87
CA ALA A 140 18.50 16.95 0.43
C ALA A 140 18.61 18.28 1.18
N THR A 141 18.97 19.37 0.47
CA THR A 141 19.08 20.70 1.06
C THR A 141 17.71 21.28 1.46
N LYS A 142 16.68 21.05 0.63
CA LYS A 142 15.35 21.65 0.84
C LYS A 142 14.49 20.88 1.85
N TYR A 143 14.57 19.55 1.85
CA TYR A 143 13.67 18.68 2.61
C TYR A 143 14.38 17.74 3.57
N GLY A 144 15.69 17.55 3.41
CA GLY A 144 16.49 16.66 4.25
C GLY A 144 16.87 17.28 5.57
N LYS A 145 17.17 16.42 6.53
CA LYS A 145 17.84 16.77 7.79
C LYS A 145 19.16 16.00 7.86
N PRO A 146 20.19 16.56 8.52
CA PRO A 146 21.44 15.83 8.74
C PRO A 146 21.16 14.48 9.43
N ARG A 147 21.73 13.40 8.89
CA ARG A 147 21.52 12.04 9.41
C ARG A 147 21.77 11.93 10.91
N ALA A 148 22.85 12.51 11.39
CA ALA A 148 23.20 12.49 12.81
C ALA A 148 22.12 13.13 13.72
N SER A 149 21.47 14.20 13.23
CA SER A 149 20.36 14.83 13.96
C SER A 149 19.13 13.92 14.02
N VAL A 150 18.81 13.28 12.90
CA VAL A 150 17.66 12.36 12.84
C VAL A 150 17.89 11.12 13.68
N GLU A 151 19.07 10.53 13.61
CA GLU A 151 19.45 9.38 14.45
C GLU A 151 19.37 9.73 15.93
N LYS A 152 19.89 10.88 16.32
CA LYS A 152 19.76 11.35 17.71
C LYS A 152 18.30 11.49 18.14
N ASP A 153 17.46 12.13 17.33
CA ASP A 153 16.03 12.28 17.63
C ASP A 153 15.29 10.93 17.74
N ILE A 154 15.71 9.94 16.96
CA ILE A 154 15.15 8.58 17.03
C ILE A 154 15.56 7.91 18.33
N PHE A 155 16.84 7.91 18.68
CA PHE A 155 17.35 7.31 19.90
C PHE A 155 16.77 7.97 21.15
N ASP A 156 16.66 9.31 21.17
CA ASP A 156 16.04 10.04 22.28
C ASP A 156 14.57 9.66 22.47
N ARG A 157 13.83 9.45 21.37
CA ARG A 157 12.42 8.99 21.43
C ARG A 157 12.29 7.55 21.91
N LEU A 158 13.14 6.66 21.42
CA LEU A 158 13.14 5.25 21.84
C LEU A 158 13.51 5.13 23.33
N GLY A 159 14.53 5.84 23.79
CA GLY A 159 14.92 5.86 25.20
C GLY A 159 13.82 6.39 26.13
N LYS A 160 13.09 7.43 25.70
CA LYS A 160 11.93 7.93 26.46
C LYS A 160 10.80 6.91 26.53
N ALA A 161 10.47 6.25 25.41
CA ALA A 161 9.43 5.23 25.36
C ALA A 161 9.76 4.02 26.25
N GLU A 162 11.01 3.59 26.28
CA GLU A 162 11.46 2.52 27.17
C GLU A 162 11.40 2.92 28.65
N ALA A 163 11.81 4.15 28.98
CA ALA A 163 11.73 4.69 30.33
C ALA A 163 10.29 4.79 30.84
N GLU A 164 9.36 5.28 30.00
CA GLU A 164 7.93 5.34 30.33
C GLU A 164 7.31 3.95 30.52
N LYS A 165 7.68 2.99 29.66
CA LYS A 165 7.22 1.60 29.79
C LYS A 165 7.72 0.98 31.10
N LYS A 166 8.97 1.22 31.47
CA LYS A 166 9.55 0.74 32.72
C LYS A 166 8.84 1.35 33.94
N ALA A 167 8.64 2.67 33.93
CA ALA A 167 7.93 3.38 35.01
C ALA A 167 6.51 2.84 35.21
N ARG A 168 5.75 2.62 34.13
CA ARG A 168 4.42 2.00 34.19
C ARG A 168 4.43 0.59 34.79
N LEU A 169 5.43 -0.21 34.42
CA LEU A 169 5.58 -1.57 34.95
C LEU A 169 5.88 -1.56 36.47
N ASP A 170 6.75 -0.65 36.90
CA ASP A 170 7.11 -0.49 38.30
C ASP A 170 5.92 0.01 39.14
N GLU A 171 5.14 0.95 38.62
CA GLU A 171 3.92 1.43 39.25
C GLU A 171 2.85 0.31 39.36
N MET A 172 2.67 -0.50 38.31
CA MET A 172 1.77 -1.67 38.36
C MET A 172 2.22 -2.68 39.44
N ARG A 173 3.51 -2.97 39.55
CA ARG A 173 4.07 -3.86 40.58
C ARG A 173 3.83 -3.33 41.98
N GLN A 174 4.06 -2.03 42.21
CA GLN A 174 3.80 -1.40 43.51
C GLN A 174 2.34 -1.43 43.90
N ASN A 175 1.44 -1.15 42.95
CA ASN A 175 -0.01 -1.21 43.18
C ASN A 175 -0.50 -2.64 43.47
N GLN A 176 0.08 -3.63 42.83
CA GLN A 176 -0.22 -5.04 43.11
C GLN A 176 0.24 -5.47 44.51
N GLN A 177 1.45 -5.03 44.93
CA GLN A 177 1.95 -5.29 46.27
C GLN A 177 1.11 -4.59 47.36
N ARG A 178 0.65 -3.37 47.14
CA ARG A 178 -0.26 -2.64 48.05
C ARG A 178 -1.60 -3.34 48.22
N ARG A 179 -2.14 -3.90 47.13
CA ARG A 179 -3.40 -4.65 47.17
C ARG A 179 -3.31 -5.98 47.93
N VAL A 180 -2.13 -6.62 47.91
CA VAL A 180 -1.86 -7.86 48.63
C VAL A 180 -1.57 -7.60 50.12
N ALA A 181 -1.01 -6.43 50.46
CA ALA A 181 -0.66 -6.03 51.81
C ALA A 181 -1.82 -5.40 52.62
N SER A 182 -2.96 -5.11 51.99
CA SER A 182 -4.16 -4.62 52.68
C SER A 182 -4.92 -5.80 53.30
N PRO A 183 -4.96 -6.00 54.64
CA PRO A 183 -5.74 -7.07 55.27
C PRO A 183 -7.22 -6.80 55.00
N GLN A 184 -7.94 -7.82 54.54
CA GLN A 184 -9.39 -7.82 54.59
C GLN A 184 -9.77 -7.79 56.08
N SER A 185 -10.28 -6.65 56.52
CA SER A 185 -10.92 -6.58 57.82
C SER A 185 -12.24 -7.37 57.80
N PRO A 186 -12.55 -8.12 58.86
CA PRO A 186 -13.70 -9.02 58.92
C PRO A 186 -15.04 -8.28 58.90
#